data_e8ed613dc7ea5226803c671d80aaa6dc
#
_entry.id   e8ed613dc7ea5226803c671d80aaa6dc
#
_cell.length_a   1.000
_cell.length_b   1.000
_cell.length_c   1.000
_cell.angle_alpha   90.00
_cell.angle_beta   90.00
_cell.angle_gamma   90.00
#
_symmetry.space_group_name_H-M   'P 1'
#
loop_
_entity.id
_entity.type
_entity.pdbx_description
1 polymer ?
#
loop_
_entity_poly.entity_id
_entity_poly.type
_entity_poly.pdbx_seq_one_letter_code
_entity_poly.pdbx_strand_id
1 'polypeptide(L)'
;MQKKGFSQRKMAEDLIITRERYAKYEDGSTEPPLEILLRLSRYFRISMDLLVTVDLRKYKLEEILKLPDNRILLPIKTDSIGENLIEVVPYKASMGYLSGYADPEYIENLQTMSLPFLHNGKYRAFPAEGDSMPPYKDGTYVIGQYVERILDIKVGKTYILITKTGFLFKRIECINSTSITVKSDNSFYENYDIPFTDIWEVWQHAGSYSPQELEVIDFTNDDVKSMLIKLMLEVKELKAKVG
;
A
#
# COMPACT_ATOMS: atom_id res chain seq x y z
N MET A 1 -2.99 24.93 7.51
CA MET A 1 -3.31 23.70 6.75
C MET A 1 -4.67 23.70 6.01
N GLN A 2 -5.25 24.86 5.70
CA GLN A 2 -6.61 24.97 5.13
C GLN A 2 -6.71 24.86 3.58
N LYS A 3 -5.86 24.13 2.88
CA LYS A 3 -5.87 24.15 1.40
C LYS A 3 -6.24 22.84 0.69
N LYS A 4 -6.72 21.81 1.35
CA LYS A 4 -7.36 20.65 0.69
C LYS A 4 -8.42 20.03 1.61
N GLY A 5 -9.67 20.45 1.48
CA GLY A 5 -10.88 19.60 1.60
C GLY A 5 -11.14 18.73 2.83
N PHE A 6 -10.28 18.70 3.82
CA PHE A 6 -10.54 17.92 5.04
C PHE A 6 -11.32 18.78 6.03
N SER A 7 -12.58 18.42 6.28
CA SER A 7 -13.32 19.07 7.36
C SER A 7 -12.73 18.67 8.72
N GLN A 8 -12.80 19.58 9.71
CA GLN A 8 -12.39 19.27 11.09
C GLN A 8 -13.03 17.99 11.62
N ARG A 9 -14.29 17.74 11.23
CA ARG A 9 -15.00 16.50 11.59
C ARG A 9 -14.33 15.26 11.05
N LYS A 10 -13.99 15.26 9.75
CA LYS A 10 -13.32 14.12 9.10
C LYS A 10 -11.96 13.86 9.71
N MET A 11 -11.17 14.91 9.94
CA MET A 11 -9.86 14.78 10.59
C MET A 11 -9.95 14.23 12.01
N ALA A 12 -10.95 14.67 12.77
CA ALA A 12 -11.16 14.18 14.13
C ALA A 12 -11.57 12.69 14.15
N GLU A 13 -12.45 12.28 13.22
CA GLU A 13 -12.82 10.88 13.00
C GLU A 13 -11.60 10.02 12.66
N ASP A 14 -10.79 10.45 11.69
CA ASP A 14 -9.60 9.72 11.23
C ASP A 14 -8.50 9.64 12.33
N LEU A 15 -8.42 10.62 13.22
CA LEU A 15 -7.51 10.65 14.35
C LEU A 15 -8.08 10.00 15.62
N ILE A 16 -9.33 9.54 15.59
CA ILE A 16 -10.05 8.91 16.72
C ILE A 16 -10.08 9.85 17.94
N ILE A 17 -10.47 11.11 17.70
CA ILE A 17 -10.67 12.14 18.74
C ILE A 17 -11.97 12.91 18.48
N THR A 18 -12.40 13.75 19.45
CA THR A 18 -13.55 14.62 19.24
C THR A 18 -13.20 15.81 18.34
N ARG A 19 -14.20 16.33 17.63
CA ARG A 19 -14.03 17.53 16.78
C ARG A 19 -13.53 18.73 17.57
N GLU A 20 -14.06 18.93 18.78
CA GLU A 20 -13.68 20.05 19.65
C GLU A 20 -12.20 19.95 20.06
N ARG A 21 -11.71 18.74 20.31
CA ARG A 21 -10.31 18.50 20.65
C ARG A 21 -9.40 18.78 19.43
N TYR A 22 -9.81 18.33 18.24
CA TYR A 22 -9.06 18.63 17.00
C TYR A 22 -9.02 20.14 16.72
N ALA A 23 -10.16 20.87 16.89
CA ALA A 23 -10.22 22.31 16.67
C ALA A 23 -9.24 23.07 17.57
N LYS A 24 -9.10 22.67 18.86
CA LYS A 24 -8.13 23.28 19.79
C LYS A 24 -6.67 23.04 19.38
N TYR A 25 -6.37 21.91 18.72
CA TYR A 25 -5.04 21.70 18.15
C TYR A 25 -4.78 22.52 16.90
N GLU A 26 -5.81 22.69 16.06
CA GLU A 26 -5.71 23.44 14.81
C GLU A 26 -5.57 24.96 15.06
N ASP A 27 -6.26 25.49 16.06
CA ASP A 27 -6.18 26.92 16.43
C ASP A 27 -5.02 27.25 17.39
N GLY A 28 -4.29 26.23 17.86
CA GLY A 28 -3.14 26.39 18.75
C GLY A 28 -3.50 26.65 20.20
N SER A 29 -4.78 26.52 20.62
CA SER A 29 -5.22 26.69 22.01
C SER A 29 -4.68 25.61 22.93
N THR A 30 -4.32 24.46 22.38
CA THR A 30 -3.78 23.30 23.11
C THR A 30 -2.78 22.57 22.24
N GLU A 31 -1.66 22.16 22.81
CA GLU A 31 -0.70 21.31 22.13
C GLU A 31 -1.18 19.85 22.02
N PRO A 32 -1.05 19.20 20.85
CA PRO A 32 -1.36 17.80 20.71
C PRO A 32 -0.41 16.94 21.57
N PRO A 33 -0.88 15.99 22.35
CA PRO A 33 -0.01 15.04 23.03
C PRO A 33 0.73 14.15 22.01
N LEU A 34 1.83 13.52 22.45
CA LEU A 34 2.71 12.70 21.61
C LEU A 34 1.94 11.64 20.82
N GLU A 35 0.94 11.02 21.41
CA GLU A 35 0.08 10.02 20.76
C GLU A 35 -0.64 10.59 19.53
N ILE A 36 -1.17 11.80 19.63
CA ILE A 36 -1.85 12.46 18.52
C ILE A 36 -0.85 12.95 17.46
N LEU A 37 0.34 13.40 17.87
CA LEU A 37 1.41 13.73 16.94
C LEU A 37 1.87 12.51 16.14
N LEU A 38 1.97 11.34 16.78
CA LEU A 38 2.27 10.07 16.09
C LEU A 38 1.18 9.68 15.07
N ARG A 39 -0.10 9.84 15.43
CA ARG A 39 -1.22 9.62 14.50
C ARG A 39 -1.18 10.59 13.33
N LEU A 40 -0.92 11.87 13.57
CA LEU A 40 -0.74 12.90 12.53
C LEU A 40 0.44 12.58 11.60
N SER A 41 1.57 12.19 12.18
CA SER A 41 2.76 11.78 11.44
C SER A 41 2.44 10.64 10.46
N ARG A 42 1.76 9.60 10.91
CA ARG A 42 1.36 8.46 10.09
C ARG A 42 0.30 8.85 9.05
N TYR A 43 -0.71 9.61 9.46
CA TYR A 43 -1.81 10.03 8.57
C TYR A 43 -1.31 10.87 7.38
N PHE A 44 -0.43 11.84 7.64
CA PHE A 44 0.14 12.69 6.60
C PHE A 44 1.42 12.16 5.98
N ARG A 45 1.96 11.05 6.48
CA ARG A 45 3.29 10.54 6.12
C ARG A 45 4.40 11.59 6.26
N ILE A 46 4.35 12.33 7.33
CA ILE A 46 5.38 13.33 7.68
C ILE A 46 6.13 12.79 8.89
N SER A 47 7.47 12.75 8.83
CA SER A 47 8.28 12.31 9.96
C SER A 47 8.02 13.18 11.19
N MET A 48 8.13 12.60 12.39
CA MET A 48 7.93 13.32 13.65
C MET A 48 8.87 14.51 13.75
N ASP A 49 10.11 14.36 13.30
CA ASP A 49 11.10 15.42 13.30
C ASP A 49 10.62 16.62 12.48
N LEU A 50 10.22 16.41 11.22
CA LEU A 50 9.67 17.47 10.38
C LEU A 50 8.37 18.06 10.93
N LEU A 51 7.52 17.25 11.56
CA LEU A 51 6.25 17.71 12.12
C LEU A 51 6.44 18.71 13.26
N VAL A 52 7.49 18.55 14.08
CA VAL A 52 7.73 19.38 15.26
C VAL A 52 8.80 20.46 15.07
N THR A 53 9.70 20.32 14.08
CA THR A 53 10.82 21.25 13.88
C THR A 53 10.61 22.23 12.74
N VAL A 54 9.75 21.89 11.76
CA VAL A 54 9.57 22.71 10.55
C VAL A 54 8.20 23.36 10.52
N ASP A 55 8.15 24.65 10.14
CA ASP A 55 6.88 25.34 9.88
C ASP A 55 6.28 24.85 8.56
N LEU A 56 5.51 23.76 8.66
CA LEU A 56 4.90 23.08 7.52
C LEU A 56 3.86 23.92 6.76
N ARG A 57 3.43 25.08 7.30
CA ARG A 57 2.50 25.99 6.60
C ARG A 57 3.13 26.64 5.39
N LYS A 58 4.47 26.66 5.32
CA LYS A 58 5.25 27.25 4.22
C LYS A 58 5.36 26.33 2.99
N TYR A 59 4.99 25.07 3.12
CA TYR A 59 5.20 24.04 2.10
C TYR A 59 3.88 23.40 1.68
N LYS A 60 3.82 22.90 0.45
CA LYS A 60 2.75 22.00 0.02
C LYS A 60 3.03 20.60 0.54
N LEU A 61 1.98 19.81 0.81
CA LEU A 61 2.12 18.45 1.32
C LEU A 61 3.00 17.60 0.39
N GLU A 62 2.80 17.72 -0.92
CA GLU A 62 3.56 16.98 -1.94
C GLU A 62 5.07 17.30 -1.93
N GLU A 63 5.43 18.52 -1.52
CA GLU A 63 6.83 18.95 -1.37
C GLU A 63 7.44 18.33 -0.10
N ILE A 64 6.68 18.35 1.00
CA ILE A 64 7.11 17.76 2.28
C ILE A 64 7.35 16.25 2.12
N LEU A 65 6.44 15.55 1.41
CA LEU A 65 6.56 14.10 1.20
C LEU A 65 7.83 13.70 0.43
N LYS A 66 8.41 14.65 -0.33
CA LYS A 66 9.64 14.44 -1.11
C LYS A 66 10.91 14.94 -0.43
N LEU A 67 10.81 15.51 0.78
CA LEU A 67 12.02 15.91 1.50
C LEU A 67 12.87 14.68 1.84
N PRO A 68 14.21 14.72 1.65
CA PRO A 68 15.10 13.62 1.99
C PRO A 68 14.99 13.20 3.47
N ASP A 69 14.74 14.17 4.35
CA ASP A 69 14.61 13.96 5.80
C ASP A 69 13.21 13.46 6.21
N ASN A 70 12.27 13.40 5.26
CA ASN A 70 10.95 12.83 5.51
C ASN A 70 11.00 11.30 5.50
N ARG A 71 11.55 10.73 6.57
CA ARG A 71 11.76 9.29 6.76
C ARG A 71 10.94 8.78 7.92
N ILE A 72 10.03 7.84 7.66
CA ILE A 72 9.23 7.19 8.68
C ILE A 72 9.80 5.79 8.93
N LEU A 73 10.14 5.50 10.17
CA LEU A 73 10.65 4.19 10.58
C LEU A 73 9.54 3.39 11.25
N LEU A 74 9.49 2.10 10.94
CA LEU A 74 8.65 1.14 11.66
C LEU A 74 9.53 0.22 12.51
N PRO A 75 9.09 -0.14 13.73
CA PRO A 75 9.85 -1.05 14.58
C PRO A 75 9.96 -2.43 13.93
N ILE A 76 11.15 -3.02 14.00
CA ILE A 76 11.40 -4.39 13.59
C ILE A 76 11.17 -5.29 14.80
N LYS A 77 10.35 -6.32 14.65
CA LYS A 77 10.19 -7.39 15.65
C LYS A 77 11.23 -8.47 15.39
N THR A 78 11.83 -8.99 16.45
CA THR A 78 12.72 -10.15 16.38
C THR A 78 12.26 -11.21 17.36
N ASP A 79 12.59 -12.46 17.08
CA ASP A 79 12.40 -13.56 18.03
C ASP A 79 13.49 -13.57 19.12
N SER A 80 13.49 -14.59 19.96
CA SER A 80 14.44 -14.74 21.07
C SER A 80 15.91 -14.98 20.64
N ILE A 81 16.13 -15.36 19.37
CA ILE A 81 17.47 -15.57 18.80
C ILE A 81 17.89 -14.45 17.84
N GLY A 82 17.08 -13.38 17.73
CA GLY A 82 17.37 -12.21 16.92
C GLY A 82 16.93 -12.30 15.46
N GLU A 83 16.20 -13.35 15.07
CA GLU A 83 15.66 -13.48 13.73
C GLU A 83 14.46 -12.54 13.49
N ASN A 84 14.36 -12.02 12.28
CA ASN A 84 13.32 -11.05 11.91
C ASN A 84 11.95 -11.73 11.86
N LEU A 85 10.99 -11.16 12.57
CA LEU A 85 9.59 -11.59 12.56
C LEU A 85 8.79 -10.74 11.59
N ILE A 86 8.14 -11.43 10.63
CA ILE A 86 7.28 -10.86 9.59
C ILE A 86 5.84 -10.92 10.10
N GLU A 87 5.20 -9.76 10.31
CA GLU A 87 3.78 -9.74 10.66
C GLU A 87 2.94 -10.18 9.46
N VAL A 88 1.94 -11.04 9.73
CA VAL A 88 1.03 -11.57 8.70
C VAL A 88 -0.34 -10.90 8.87
N VAL A 89 -0.76 -10.16 7.86
CA VAL A 89 -2.10 -9.54 7.82
C VAL A 89 -3.12 -10.63 7.44
N PRO A 90 -4.11 -10.92 8.30
CA PRO A 90 -5.12 -11.94 8.01
C PRO A 90 -5.99 -11.54 6.80
N TYR A 91 -6.36 -12.50 5.96
CA TYR A 91 -7.20 -12.28 4.77
C TYR A 91 -8.53 -11.57 5.11
N LYS A 92 -9.18 -11.99 6.20
CA LYS A 92 -10.46 -11.39 6.65
C LYS A 92 -10.30 -10.02 7.33
N ALA A 93 -9.09 -9.57 7.58
CA ALA A 93 -8.80 -8.35 8.34
C ALA A 93 -8.28 -7.20 7.46
N SER A 94 -8.39 -7.29 6.14
CA SER A 94 -7.97 -6.20 5.25
C SER A 94 -8.64 -4.86 5.63
N MET A 95 -9.95 -4.86 5.91
CA MET A 95 -10.67 -3.68 6.41
C MET A 95 -10.28 -3.31 7.85
N GLY A 96 -10.05 -4.29 8.73
CA GLY A 96 -9.56 -4.06 10.09
C GLY A 96 -8.14 -3.51 10.11
N TYR A 97 -7.28 -3.94 9.18
CA TYR A 97 -5.94 -3.38 9.01
C TYR A 97 -5.99 -1.91 8.61
N LEU A 98 -6.87 -1.51 7.68
CA LEU A 98 -7.01 -0.11 7.27
C LEU A 98 -7.43 0.83 8.41
N SER A 99 -8.18 0.33 9.39
CA SER A 99 -8.51 1.10 10.60
C SER A 99 -7.44 1.03 11.69
N GLY A 100 -6.69 -0.08 11.77
CA GLY A 100 -5.72 -0.37 12.83
C GLY A 100 -4.24 -0.23 12.42
N TYR A 101 -3.91 0.05 11.13
CA TYR A 101 -2.51 0.09 10.67
C TYR A 101 -1.65 1.11 11.43
N ALA A 102 -2.26 2.16 11.93
CA ALA A 102 -1.61 3.19 12.73
C ALA A 102 -1.59 2.88 14.24
N ASP A 103 -2.30 1.84 14.68
CA ASP A 103 -2.36 1.42 16.07
C ASP A 103 -1.26 0.38 16.37
N PRO A 104 -0.26 0.71 17.22
CA PRO A 104 0.79 -0.23 17.60
C PRO A 104 0.25 -1.51 18.22
N GLU A 105 -0.77 -1.42 19.07
CA GLU A 105 -1.35 -2.58 19.75
C GLU A 105 -1.99 -3.56 18.77
N TYR A 106 -2.70 -3.05 17.75
CA TYR A 106 -3.23 -3.89 16.69
C TYR A 106 -2.11 -4.63 15.92
N ILE A 107 -1.06 -3.92 15.55
CA ILE A 107 0.09 -4.50 14.83
C ILE A 107 0.85 -5.51 15.70
N GLU A 108 0.97 -5.25 17.01
CA GLU A 108 1.62 -6.17 17.93
C GLU A 108 0.89 -7.51 18.08
N ASN A 109 -0.42 -7.52 17.91
CA ASN A 109 -1.25 -8.72 17.99
C ASN A 109 -1.33 -9.52 16.69
N LEU A 110 -0.73 -9.06 15.57
CA LEU A 110 -0.67 -9.83 14.34
C LEU A 110 0.18 -11.10 14.53
N GLN A 111 -0.27 -12.19 13.91
CA GLN A 111 0.53 -13.40 13.81
C GLN A 111 1.84 -13.10 13.09
N THR A 112 2.87 -13.83 13.45
CA THR A 112 4.20 -13.65 12.85
C THR A 112 4.73 -14.95 12.27
N MET A 113 5.57 -14.81 11.24
CA MET A 113 6.36 -15.91 10.67
C MET A 113 7.81 -15.44 10.53
N SER A 114 8.77 -16.37 10.49
CA SER A 114 10.16 -16.10 10.20
C SER A 114 10.56 -16.74 8.88
N LEU A 115 11.39 -16.04 8.12
CA LEU A 115 12.02 -16.56 6.89
C LEU A 115 13.52 -16.29 6.97
N PRO A 116 14.36 -17.35 6.93
CA PRO A 116 15.79 -17.26 7.26
C PRO A 116 16.63 -16.46 6.27
N PHE A 117 16.06 -15.96 5.18
CA PHE A 117 16.74 -15.15 4.16
C PHE A 117 16.26 -13.68 4.13
N LEU A 118 15.35 -13.28 5.04
CA LEU A 118 14.85 -11.90 5.15
C LEU A 118 15.31 -11.27 6.48
N HIS A 119 16.61 -10.94 6.58
CA HIS A 119 17.24 -10.50 7.82
C HIS A 119 17.22 -8.99 8.02
N ASN A 120 17.32 -8.20 6.96
CA ASN A 120 17.54 -6.76 7.06
C ASN A 120 16.32 -5.96 6.60
N GLY A 121 15.69 -5.24 7.53
CA GLY A 121 14.56 -4.37 7.23
C GLY A 121 13.28 -4.81 7.91
N LYS A 122 12.25 -4.01 7.73
CA LYS A 122 10.90 -4.30 8.21
C LYS A 122 10.12 -4.99 7.11
N TYR A 123 9.58 -6.17 7.41
CA TYR A 123 8.78 -6.96 6.47
C TYR A 123 7.37 -7.18 7.02
N ARG A 124 6.41 -7.29 6.10
CA ARG A 124 5.03 -7.67 6.39
C ARG A 124 4.44 -8.46 5.24
N ALA A 125 3.62 -9.46 5.54
CA ALA A 125 2.93 -10.28 4.56
C ALA A 125 1.48 -9.82 4.43
N PHE A 126 1.03 -9.60 3.21
CA PHE A 126 -0.31 -9.14 2.86
C PHE A 126 -1.00 -10.16 1.96
N PRO A 127 -2.29 -10.44 2.16
CA PRO A 127 -3.02 -11.27 1.23
C PRO A 127 -3.21 -10.54 -0.11
N ALA A 128 -2.90 -11.21 -1.20
CA ALA A 128 -3.26 -10.77 -2.55
C ALA A 128 -4.72 -11.13 -2.81
N GLU A 129 -5.44 -10.23 -3.46
CA GLU A 129 -6.84 -10.40 -3.84
C GLU A 129 -6.99 -10.26 -5.36
N GLY A 130 -7.82 -11.15 -5.94
CA GLY A 130 -8.12 -11.14 -7.37
C GLY A 130 -6.99 -11.66 -8.26
N ASP A 131 -7.07 -11.29 -9.55
CA ASP A 131 -6.23 -11.80 -10.63
C ASP A 131 -5.41 -10.73 -11.36
N SER A 132 -5.33 -9.54 -10.78
CA SER A 132 -4.69 -8.38 -11.43
C SER A 132 -3.17 -8.50 -11.58
N MET A 133 -2.53 -9.41 -10.82
CA MET A 133 -1.07 -9.55 -10.77
C MET A 133 -0.64 -11.02 -10.94
N PRO A 134 -0.82 -11.62 -12.13
CA PRO A 134 -0.33 -12.98 -12.38
C PRO A 134 1.21 -13.03 -12.22
N PRO A 135 1.78 -14.15 -11.74
CA PRO A 135 1.12 -15.44 -11.46
C PRO A 135 0.49 -15.55 -10.07
N TYR A 136 0.39 -14.45 -9.31
CA TYR A 136 -0.13 -14.44 -7.94
C TYR A 136 -1.65 -14.62 -7.98
N LYS A 137 -2.13 -15.72 -7.41
CA LYS A 137 -3.56 -16.04 -7.30
C LYS A 137 -4.14 -15.44 -6.02
N ASP A 138 -5.45 -15.33 -5.99
CA ASP A 138 -6.21 -14.97 -4.80
C ASP A 138 -5.82 -15.85 -3.61
N GLY A 139 -5.59 -15.24 -2.43
CA GLY A 139 -5.10 -15.93 -1.22
C GLY A 139 -3.59 -16.15 -1.15
N THR A 140 -2.80 -15.76 -2.17
CA THR A 140 -1.33 -15.71 -2.07
C THR A 140 -0.92 -14.63 -1.08
N TYR A 141 -0.01 -14.93 -0.15
CA TYR A 141 0.60 -13.92 0.70
C TYR A 141 1.80 -13.30 -0.01
N VAL A 142 1.75 -11.99 -0.21
CA VAL A 142 2.83 -11.19 -0.78
C VAL A 142 3.61 -10.54 0.35
N ILE A 143 4.91 -10.81 0.42
CA ILE A 143 5.80 -10.26 1.44
C ILE A 143 6.40 -8.98 0.90
N GLY A 144 6.16 -7.89 1.61
CA GLY A 144 6.72 -6.58 1.31
C GLY A 144 7.79 -6.17 2.29
N GLN A 145 8.85 -5.53 1.79
CA GLN A 145 9.81 -4.78 2.58
C GLN A 145 9.35 -3.32 2.67
N TYR A 146 9.30 -2.77 3.87
CA TYR A 146 8.85 -1.40 4.09
C TYR A 146 9.76 -0.39 3.39
N VAL A 147 9.15 0.57 2.71
CA VAL A 147 9.83 1.70 2.06
C VAL A 147 9.65 2.95 2.91
N GLU A 148 10.74 3.41 3.49
CA GLU A 148 10.72 4.51 4.46
C GLU A 148 10.45 5.87 3.82
N ARG A 149 10.88 6.07 2.56
CA ARG A 149 10.73 7.33 1.82
C ARG A 149 10.11 7.09 0.46
N ILE A 150 9.22 7.99 0.05
CA ILE A 150 8.63 7.96 -1.31
C ILE A 150 9.72 8.03 -2.39
N LEU A 151 10.83 8.71 -2.13
CA LEU A 151 11.97 8.83 -3.06
C LEU A 151 12.67 7.49 -3.35
N ASP A 152 12.51 6.49 -2.49
CA ASP A 152 13.14 5.18 -2.66
C ASP A 152 12.32 4.24 -3.55
N ILE A 153 11.14 4.66 -4.00
CA ILE A 153 10.29 3.91 -4.92
C ILE A 153 10.97 3.85 -6.29
N LYS A 154 11.02 2.65 -6.88
CA LYS A 154 11.65 2.40 -8.19
C LYS A 154 10.60 2.01 -9.23
N VAL A 155 10.63 2.69 -10.38
CA VAL A 155 9.82 2.35 -11.55
C VAL A 155 10.15 0.92 -12.02
N GLY A 156 9.15 0.21 -12.51
CA GLY A 156 9.25 -1.16 -13.00
C GLY A 156 9.23 -2.25 -11.93
N LYS A 157 9.29 -1.89 -10.63
CA LYS A 157 9.19 -2.83 -9.52
C LYS A 157 7.76 -2.93 -9.02
N THR A 158 7.44 -4.06 -8.37
CA THR A 158 6.13 -4.31 -7.77
C THR A 158 6.12 -3.91 -6.29
N TYR A 159 4.99 -3.38 -5.86
CA TYR A 159 4.78 -2.87 -4.50
C TYR A 159 3.40 -3.24 -3.99
N ILE A 160 3.30 -3.42 -2.68
CA ILE A 160 2.05 -3.35 -1.96
C ILE A 160 1.89 -1.91 -1.47
N LEU A 161 0.84 -1.25 -1.91
CA LEU A 161 0.47 0.10 -1.51
C LEU A 161 -0.72 0.02 -0.57
N ILE A 162 -0.58 0.51 0.63
CA ILE A 162 -1.69 0.66 1.57
C ILE A 162 -2.29 2.02 1.32
N THR A 163 -3.55 2.04 0.92
CA THR A 163 -4.25 3.26 0.56
C THR A 163 -5.53 3.41 1.39
N LYS A 164 -6.18 4.56 1.26
CA LYS A 164 -7.48 4.81 1.89
C LYS A 164 -8.56 3.80 1.49
N THR A 165 -8.43 3.18 0.32
CA THR A 165 -9.44 2.27 -0.25
C THR A 165 -9.09 0.80 -0.10
N GLY A 166 -7.87 0.46 0.34
CA GLY A 166 -7.46 -0.93 0.49
C GLY A 166 -5.98 -1.18 0.20
N PHE A 167 -5.66 -2.45 0.12
CA PHE A 167 -4.35 -2.93 -0.31
C PHE A 167 -4.33 -3.02 -1.83
N LEU A 168 -3.28 -2.52 -2.43
CA LEU A 168 -3.07 -2.58 -3.86
C LEU A 168 -1.72 -3.22 -4.13
N PHE A 169 -1.71 -4.42 -4.67
CA PHE A 169 -0.49 -5.05 -5.17
C PHE A 169 -0.36 -4.71 -6.66
N LYS A 170 0.61 -3.86 -7.02
CA LYS A 170 0.75 -3.30 -8.37
C LYS A 170 2.21 -3.07 -8.73
N ARG A 171 2.47 -2.91 -10.02
CA ARG A 171 3.74 -2.48 -10.58
C ARG A 171 3.75 -0.95 -10.73
N ILE A 172 4.85 -0.31 -10.35
CA ILE A 172 5.01 1.13 -10.59
C ILE A 172 5.39 1.35 -12.05
N GLU A 173 4.54 2.04 -12.78
CA GLU A 173 4.78 2.41 -14.19
C GLU A 173 5.52 3.74 -14.29
N CYS A 174 5.08 4.74 -13.52
CA CYS A 174 5.67 6.08 -13.53
C CYS A 174 5.51 6.76 -12.18
N ILE A 175 6.42 7.68 -11.85
CA ILE A 175 6.35 8.55 -10.67
C ILE A 175 6.20 9.98 -11.15
N ASN A 176 5.02 10.56 -10.92
CA ASN A 176 4.68 11.93 -11.30
C ASN A 176 5.04 12.92 -10.19
N SER A 177 4.72 14.20 -10.40
CA SER A 177 4.94 15.25 -9.40
C SER A 177 4.10 15.06 -8.13
N THR A 178 2.86 14.57 -8.26
CA THR A 178 1.88 14.47 -7.16
C THR A 178 1.26 13.08 -7.00
N SER A 179 1.60 12.13 -7.88
CA SER A 179 0.99 10.79 -7.94
C SER A 179 1.99 9.72 -8.37
N ILE A 180 1.59 8.49 -8.24
CA ILE A 180 2.24 7.33 -8.84
C ILE A 180 1.25 6.70 -9.81
N THR A 181 1.68 6.47 -11.05
CA THR A 181 0.94 5.64 -12.01
C THR A 181 1.25 4.18 -11.73
N VAL A 182 0.23 3.40 -11.48
CA VAL A 182 0.33 1.97 -11.23
C VAL A 182 -0.24 1.15 -12.38
N LYS A 183 0.32 -0.03 -12.56
CA LYS A 183 -0.01 -0.98 -13.61
C LYS A 183 -0.26 -2.36 -13.01
N SER A 184 -1.26 -3.03 -13.54
CA SER A 184 -1.47 -4.47 -13.33
C SER A 184 -0.61 -5.27 -14.32
N ASP A 185 -0.10 -6.43 -13.90
CA ASP A 185 0.59 -7.35 -14.82
C ASP A 185 -0.42 -8.08 -15.71
N ASN A 186 -1.69 -8.17 -15.31
CA ASN A 186 -2.80 -8.58 -16.16
C ASN A 186 -3.26 -7.41 -17.03
N SER A 187 -3.09 -7.55 -18.35
CA SER A 187 -3.37 -6.50 -19.34
C SER A 187 -4.86 -6.15 -19.53
N PHE A 188 -5.78 -6.88 -18.91
CA PHE A 188 -7.21 -6.53 -18.90
C PHE A 188 -7.52 -5.33 -18.00
N TYR A 189 -6.60 -4.95 -17.11
CA TYR A 189 -6.76 -3.81 -16.21
C TYR A 189 -5.99 -2.60 -16.74
N GLU A 190 -6.68 -1.47 -16.79
CA GLU A 190 -6.06 -0.20 -17.19
C GLU A 190 -5.12 0.34 -16.10
N ASN A 191 -4.12 1.10 -16.53
CA ASN A 191 -3.24 1.84 -15.61
C ASN A 191 -4.00 3.03 -15.02
N TYR A 192 -3.70 3.38 -13.78
CA TYR A 192 -4.31 4.54 -13.13
C TYR A 192 -3.36 5.21 -12.15
N ASP A 193 -3.68 6.46 -11.81
CA ASP A 193 -2.88 7.28 -10.91
C ASP A 193 -3.39 7.20 -9.48
N ILE A 194 -2.47 7.08 -8.53
CA ILE A 194 -2.73 7.16 -7.09
C ILE A 194 -2.01 8.40 -6.57
N PRO A 195 -2.74 9.41 -6.05
CA PRO A 195 -2.13 10.56 -5.40
C PRO A 195 -1.28 10.15 -4.20
N PHE A 196 -0.12 10.77 -4.00
CA PHE A 196 0.72 10.51 -2.82
C PHE A 196 -0.03 10.69 -1.50
N THR A 197 -1.00 11.61 -1.46
CA THR A 197 -1.85 11.86 -0.29
C THR A 197 -2.79 10.71 0.07
N ASP A 198 -3.00 9.77 -0.84
CA ASP A 198 -3.89 8.62 -0.65
C ASP A 198 -3.12 7.35 -0.29
N ILE A 199 -1.78 7.40 -0.34
CA ILE A 199 -0.90 6.30 0.00
C ILE A 199 -0.47 6.45 1.46
N TRP A 200 -0.75 5.45 2.29
CA TRP A 200 -0.39 5.46 3.71
C TRP A 200 0.91 4.71 4.00
N GLU A 201 1.11 3.55 3.36
CA GLU A 201 2.34 2.77 3.47
C GLU A 201 2.75 2.24 2.09
N VAL A 202 4.05 2.05 1.91
CA VAL A 202 4.62 1.46 0.69
C VAL A 202 5.52 0.31 1.10
N TRP A 203 5.30 -0.85 0.47
CA TRP A 203 6.05 -2.06 0.72
C TRP A 203 6.55 -2.62 -0.61
N GLN A 204 7.86 -2.65 -0.80
CA GLN A 204 8.43 -3.26 -2.00
C GLN A 204 8.33 -4.77 -1.94
N HIS A 205 7.87 -5.41 -2.99
CA HIS A 205 7.79 -6.86 -3.07
C HIS A 205 9.17 -7.50 -2.81
N ALA A 206 9.23 -8.40 -1.84
CA ALA A 206 10.42 -9.14 -1.43
C ALA A 206 10.28 -10.66 -1.63
N GLY A 207 9.05 -11.17 -1.68
CA GLY A 207 8.77 -12.58 -1.87
C GLY A 207 7.27 -12.86 -1.80
N SER A 208 6.90 -14.13 -1.94
CA SER A 208 5.51 -14.55 -1.82
C SER A 208 5.42 -15.97 -1.29
N TYR A 209 4.31 -16.29 -0.65
CA TYR A 209 3.92 -17.61 -0.21
C TYR A 209 2.52 -17.92 -0.72
N SER A 210 2.37 -18.97 -1.52
CA SER A 210 1.07 -19.48 -1.94
C SER A 210 0.72 -20.74 -1.14
N PRO A 211 -0.40 -20.74 -0.41
CA PRO A 211 -0.88 -21.97 0.26
C PRO A 211 -1.48 -22.97 -0.71
N GLN A 212 -1.69 -22.57 -1.96
CA GLN A 212 -2.26 -23.40 -3.02
C GLN A 212 -1.15 -23.89 -3.95
N GLU A 213 -1.29 -25.12 -4.41
CA GLU A 213 -0.44 -25.64 -5.47
C GLU A 213 -0.63 -24.83 -6.75
N LEU A 214 0.48 -24.48 -7.40
CA LEU A 214 0.42 -23.81 -8.70
C LEU A 214 -0.05 -24.86 -9.72
N GLU A 215 -1.24 -24.68 -10.28
CA GLU A 215 -1.65 -25.44 -11.45
C GLU A 215 -0.70 -25.12 -12.59
N VAL A 216 -0.07 -26.14 -13.13
CA VAL A 216 0.68 -26.03 -14.37
C VAL A 216 -0.33 -25.80 -15.48
N ILE A 217 -0.48 -24.56 -15.94
CA ILE A 217 -1.21 -24.26 -17.17
C ILE A 217 -0.27 -24.67 -18.30
N ASP A 218 -0.38 -25.90 -18.72
CA ASP A 218 0.31 -26.42 -19.90
C ASP A 218 -0.43 -25.89 -21.14
N PHE A 219 -0.06 -24.70 -21.58
CA PHE A 219 -0.50 -24.19 -22.88
C PHE A 219 0.21 -25.01 -23.95
N THR A 220 -0.33 -26.17 -24.29
CA THR A 220 0.11 -26.85 -25.50
C THR A 220 -0.16 -25.94 -26.71
N ASN A 221 0.74 -25.95 -27.69
CA ASN A 221 0.57 -25.15 -28.91
C ASN A 221 -0.80 -25.43 -29.61
N ASP A 222 -1.40 -26.57 -29.34
CA ASP A 222 -2.71 -26.99 -29.88
C ASP A 222 -3.89 -26.27 -29.19
N ASP A 223 -3.80 -25.95 -27.89
CA ASP A 223 -4.83 -25.20 -27.17
C ASP A 223 -4.89 -23.73 -27.63
N VAL A 224 -3.73 -23.12 -27.86
CA VAL A 224 -3.64 -21.77 -28.41
C VAL A 224 -4.14 -21.72 -29.84
N LYS A 225 -3.85 -22.71 -30.68
CA LYS A 225 -4.39 -22.85 -32.02
C LYS A 225 -5.89 -23.02 -32.04
N SER A 226 -6.43 -23.92 -31.21
CA SER A 226 -7.88 -24.13 -31.15
C SER A 226 -8.62 -22.91 -30.64
N MET A 227 -8.05 -22.15 -29.70
CA MET A 227 -8.63 -20.89 -29.20
C MET A 227 -8.59 -19.80 -30.28
N LEU A 228 -7.49 -19.66 -31.04
CA LEU A 228 -7.38 -18.77 -32.18
C LEU A 228 -8.37 -19.12 -33.31
N ILE A 229 -8.55 -20.39 -33.62
CA ILE A 229 -9.53 -20.85 -34.62
C ILE A 229 -10.95 -20.50 -34.16
N LYS A 230 -11.26 -20.69 -32.88
CA LYS A 230 -12.60 -20.37 -32.31
C LYS A 230 -12.87 -18.86 -32.38
N LEU A 231 -11.90 -18.02 -32.01
CA LEU A 231 -11.99 -16.57 -32.15
C LEU A 231 -12.16 -16.12 -33.61
N MET A 232 -11.43 -16.72 -34.55
CA MET A 232 -11.57 -16.42 -35.98
C MET A 232 -12.93 -16.79 -36.54
N LEU A 233 -13.55 -17.85 -36.06
CA LEU A 233 -14.93 -18.26 -36.45
C LEU A 233 -15.97 -17.28 -35.89
N GLU A 234 -15.86 -16.89 -34.61
CA GLU A 234 -16.71 -15.90 -33.99
C GLU A 234 -16.66 -14.52 -34.68
N VAL A 235 -15.43 -14.06 -35.00
CA VAL A 235 -15.24 -12.82 -35.77
C VAL A 235 -15.82 -12.91 -37.19
N LYS A 236 -15.75 -14.07 -37.85
CA LYS A 236 -16.42 -14.28 -39.16
C LYS A 236 -17.92 -14.24 -39.06
N GLU A 237 -18.50 -14.87 -38.04
CA GLU A 237 -19.96 -14.85 -37.80
C GLU A 237 -20.45 -13.43 -37.47
N LEU A 238 -19.71 -12.65 -36.68
CA LEU A 238 -20.03 -11.27 -36.39
C LEU A 238 -19.97 -10.39 -37.65
N LYS A 239 -18.95 -10.58 -38.51
CA LYS A 239 -18.86 -9.86 -39.78
C LYS A 239 -20.00 -10.21 -40.75
N ALA A 240 -20.48 -11.46 -40.75
CA ALA A 240 -21.62 -11.87 -41.57
C ALA A 240 -22.97 -11.36 -41.05
N LYS A 241 -23.05 -10.94 -39.78
CA LYS A 241 -24.30 -10.34 -39.20
C LYS A 241 -24.34 -8.81 -39.32
N VAL A 242 -23.25 -8.16 -39.68
CA VAL A 242 -23.10 -6.70 -39.74
C VAL A 242 -23.04 -6.20 -41.23
N GLY A 243 -22.86 -7.10 -42.19
CA GLY A 243 -22.91 -6.82 -43.62
C GLY A 243 -24.19 -7.37 -44.24
#